data_f99b4fd696d3fa145cd421260b62867b
#
_entry.id   f99b4fd696d3fa145cd421260b62867b
#
_cell.length_a   1.000
_cell.length_b   1.000
_cell.length_c   1.000
_cell.angle_alpha   90.00
_cell.angle_beta   90.00
_cell.angle_gamma   90.00
#
_symmetry.space_group_name_H-M   'P 1'
#
loop_
_entity.id
_entity.type
_entity.pdbx_description
1 polymer ?
#
loop_
_entity_poly.entity_id
_entity_poly.type
_entity_poly.pdbx_seq_one_letter_code
_entity_poly.pdbx_strand_id
1 'polypeptide(L)'
;AGLENILVLEKNGQPAAMLAAVPVKYGQHRGVWLCGAAGVQGVPMDRLLPKIMEGCLRAYGASGFDFAVTTPDDARRAEDLKTLGFKSQLPLRVIQTPIRRDLFAQAAFDSLTVHKLLERRHIYQPGCISLPEEAMNETMTQLYRRGLTVVSTRRGYGLYFTKGDTLQFLELQADNDHCADQLLQAAREKTGAANARILLAENQTLYLGSGRRCGYGMIAFLSRPFSVTDAYFRMLL
;
A
#
# COMPACT_ATOMS: atom_id res chain seq x y z
N ALA A 1 -12.20 -4.69 -7.22
CA ALA A 1 -12.09 -3.99 -8.51
C ALA A 1 -13.18 -4.54 -9.42
N GLY A 2 -13.98 -3.68 -10.05
CA GLY A 2 -14.95 -4.13 -11.06
C GLY A 2 -14.23 -4.77 -12.24
N LEU A 3 -14.95 -5.58 -13.02
CA LEU A 3 -14.41 -6.27 -14.21
C LEU A 3 -13.77 -5.31 -15.22
N GLU A 4 -14.20 -4.06 -15.25
CA GLU A 4 -13.68 -2.97 -16.07
C GLU A 4 -12.19 -2.59 -15.78
N ASN A 5 -11.69 -2.99 -14.61
CA ASN A 5 -10.30 -2.75 -14.21
C ASN A 5 -9.39 -3.98 -14.45
N ILE A 6 -9.85 -4.98 -15.18
CA ILE A 6 -9.07 -6.17 -15.52
C ILE A 6 -8.67 -6.11 -16.98
N LEU A 7 -7.37 -6.13 -17.23
CA LEU A 7 -6.79 -6.28 -18.57
C LEU A 7 -6.48 -7.75 -18.82
N VAL A 8 -6.84 -8.23 -19.99
CA VAL A 8 -6.60 -9.62 -20.40
C VAL A 8 -5.66 -9.64 -21.59
N LEU A 9 -4.61 -10.44 -21.49
CA LEU A 9 -3.75 -10.78 -22.61
C LEU A 9 -4.28 -12.09 -23.23
N GLU A 10 -4.65 -12.03 -24.49
CA GLU A 10 -5.10 -13.21 -25.24
C GLU A 10 -3.98 -13.78 -26.11
N LYS A 11 -3.99 -15.09 -26.26
CA LYS A 11 -3.16 -15.82 -27.20
C LYS A 11 -4.04 -16.79 -27.98
N ASN A 12 -4.08 -16.64 -29.30
CA ASN A 12 -4.93 -17.45 -30.20
C ASN A 12 -6.43 -17.41 -29.82
N GLY A 13 -6.94 -16.23 -29.42
CA GLY A 13 -8.33 -16.04 -29.00
C GLY A 13 -8.70 -16.63 -27.63
N GLN A 14 -7.70 -17.06 -26.83
CA GLN A 14 -7.91 -17.57 -25.50
C GLN A 14 -7.17 -16.70 -24.47
N PRO A 15 -7.77 -16.43 -23.28
CA PRO A 15 -7.10 -15.72 -22.21
C PRO A 15 -5.79 -16.43 -21.81
N ALA A 16 -4.68 -15.71 -21.79
CA ALA A 16 -3.37 -16.23 -21.41
C ALA A 16 -2.87 -15.63 -20.08
N ALA A 17 -3.17 -14.37 -19.83
CA ALA A 17 -2.85 -13.69 -18.58
C ALA A 17 -3.85 -12.57 -18.30
N MET A 18 -3.97 -12.17 -17.05
CA MET A 18 -4.73 -11.00 -16.64
C MET A 18 -3.93 -10.15 -15.66
N LEU A 19 -4.27 -8.86 -15.60
CA LEU A 19 -3.69 -7.87 -14.72
C LEU A 19 -4.78 -6.90 -14.27
N ALA A 20 -4.89 -6.67 -12.96
CA ALA A 20 -5.76 -5.62 -12.45
C ALA A 20 -5.07 -4.27 -12.57
N ALA A 21 -5.79 -3.26 -13.04
CA ALA A 21 -5.32 -1.90 -13.28
C ALA A 21 -6.29 -0.90 -12.66
N VAL A 22 -6.09 -0.59 -11.38
CA VAL A 22 -7.00 0.24 -10.58
C VAL A 22 -6.63 1.71 -10.74
N PRO A 23 -7.54 2.61 -11.15
CA PRO A 23 -7.28 4.03 -11.19
C PRO A 23 -6.88 4.57 -9.80
N VAL A 24 -5.87 5.45 -9.77
CA VAL A 24 -5.39 6.13 -8.55
C VAL A 24 -5.17 7.61 -8.85
N LYS A 25 -5.03 8.42 -7.80
CA LYS A 25 -4.73 9.85 -7.93
C LYS A 25 -3.56 10.24 -7.03
N TYR A 26 -2.74 11.19 -7.52
CA TYR A 26 -1.72 11.88 -6.75
C TYR A 26 -1.81 13.38 -7.05
N GLY A 27 -2.39 14.15 -6.14
CA GLY A 27 -2.73 15.54 -6.40
C GLY A 27 -3.65 15.66 -7.63
N GLN A 28 -3.21 16.38 -8.66
CA GLN A 28 -3.92 16.55 -9.93
C GLN A 28 -3.59 15.44 -10.95
N HIS A 29 -2.60 14.60 -10.67
CA HIS A 29 -2.15 13.57 -11.59
C HIS A 29 -3.04 12.34 -11.53
N ARG A 30 -3.41 11.83 -12.70
CA ARG A 30 -4.17 10.60 -12.87
C ARG A 30 -3.21 9.44 -13.03
N GLY A 31 -3.30 8.45 -12.18
CA GLY A 31 -2.47 7.27 -12.23
C GLY A 31 -3.25 5.98 -12.31
N VAL A 32 -2.52 4.88 -12.51
CA VAL A 32 -3.05 3.52 -12.44
C VAL A 32 -2.17 2.67 -11.54
N TRP A 33 -2.80 1.93 -10.63
CA TRP A 33 -2.12 0.92 -9.84
C TRP A 33 -2.27 -0.44 -10.50
N LEU A 34 -1.12 -1.02 -10.91
CA LEU A 34 -1.04 -2.33 -11.54
C LEU A 34 -0.79 -3.39 -10.46
N CYS A 35 -1.72 -4.34 -10.32
CA CYS A 35 -1.69 -5.36 -9.26
C CYS A 35 -2.42 -6.64 -9.71
N GLY A 36 -2.36 -7.68 -8.89
CA GLY A 36 -3.17 -8.89 -9.08
C GLY A 36 -2.95 -9.61 -10.42
N ALA A 37 -1.70 -9.77 -10.84
CA ALA A 37 -1.39 -10.49 -12.06
C ALA A 37 -1.60 -12.01 -11.90
N ALA A 38 -2.25 -12.64 -12.88
CA ALA A 38 -2.43 -14.09 -12.95
C ALA A 38 -2.29 -14.58 -14.41
N GLY A 39 -1.84 -15.80 -14.57
CA GLY A 39 -1.71 -16.44 -15.87
C GLY A 39 -2.35 -17.83 -15.91
N VAL A 40 -2.58 -18.35 -17.10
CA VAL A 40 -3.07 -19.72 -17.27
C VAL A 40 -2.00 -20.74 -16.87
N GLN A 41 -2.45 -21.89 -16.38
CA GLN A 41 -1.57 -22.98 -16.00
C GLN A 41 -0.69 -23.44 -17.17
N GLY A 42 0.59 -23.66 -16.89
CA GLY A 42 1.57 -24.14 -17.88
C GLY A 42 2.27 -23.04 -18.70
N VAL A 43 1.89 -21.77 -18.54
CA VAL A 43 2.60 -20.65 -19.17
C VAL A 43 3.32 -19.83 -18.09
N PRO A 44 4.67 -19.70 -18.16
CA PRO A 44 5.43 -18.93 -17.17
C PRO A 44 5.02 -17.45 -17.18
N MET A 45 4.59 -16.95 -16.03
CA MET A 45 4.21 -15.53 -15.87
C MET A 45 5.36 -14.57 -16.18
N ASP A 46 6.60 -14.97 -15.97
CA ASP A 46 7.79 -14.18 -16.32
C ASP A 46 7.83 -13.77 -17.80
N ARG A 47 7.21 -14.54 -18.70
CA ARG A 47 7.11 -14.22 -20.12
C ARG A 47 5.87 -13.39 -20.49
N LEU A 48 4.81 -13.52 -19.72
CA LEU A 48 3.52 -12.88 -20.00
C LEU A 48 3.41 -11.49 -19.33
N LEU A 49 3.90 -11.38 -18.10
CA LEU A 49 3.76 -10.17 -17.32
C LEU A 49 4.39 -8.93 -17.96
N PRO A 50 5.63 -8.98 -18.51
CA PRO A 50 6.18 -7.83 -19.21
C PRO A 50 5.32 -7.37 -20.38
N LYS A 51 4.77 -8.31 -21.16
CA LYS A 51 3.93 -8.01 -22.33
C LYS A 51 2.61 -7.34 -21.94
N ILE A 52 1.90 -7.90 -20.93
CA ILE A 52 0.63 -7.33 -20.49
C ILE A 52 0.86 -5.95 -19.83
N MET A 53 1.94 -5.79 -19.07
CA MET A 53 2.29 -4.51 -18.45
C MET A 53 2.65 -3.46 -19.50
N GLU A 54 3.46 -3.78 -20.50
CA GLU A 54 3.80 -2.88 -21.60
C GLU A 54 2.55 -2.43 -22.38
N GLY A 55 1.66 -3.37 -22.71
CA GLY A 55 0.38 -3.06 -23.33
C GLY A 55 -0.47 -2.13 -22.47
N CYS A 56 -0.51 -2.40 -21.18
CA CYS A 56 -1.21 -1.59 -20.19
C CYS A 56 -0.65 -0.14 -20.12
N LEU A 57 0.67 0.01 -20.00
CA LEU A 57 1.32 1.32 -19.93
C LEU A 57 1.02 2.16 -21.20
N ARG A 58 1.07 1.54 -22.37
CA ARG A 58 0.71 2.21 -23.63
C ARG A 58 -0.76 2.63 -23.67
N ALA A 59 -1.68 1.74 -23.29
CA ALA A 59 -3.11 2.02 -23.31
C ALA A 59 -3.49 3.15 -22.36
N TYR A 60 -2.99 3.12 -21.11
CA TYR A 60 -3.25 4.17 -20.13
C TYR A 60 -2.58 5.49 -20.49
N GLY A 61 -1.35 5.47 -21.03
CA GLY A 61 -0.69 6.66 -21.54
C GLY A 61 -1.48 7.32 -22.66
N ALA A 62 -1.96 6.55 -23.64
CA ALA A 62 -2.82 7.03 -24.72
C ALA A 62 -4.18 7.57 -24.21
N SER A 63 -4.67 7.09 -23.06
CA SER A 63 -5.90 7.55 -22.41
C SER A 63 -5.68 8.75 -21.49
N GLY A 64 -4.48 9.36 -21.49
CA GLY A 64 -4.18 10.58 -20.74
C GLY A 64 -3.94 10.35 -19.25
N PHE A 65 -3.45 9.16 -18.86
CA PHE A 65 -2.94 8.93 -17.52
C PHE A 65 -1.48 9.41 -17.43
N ASP A 66 -1.09 9.94 -16.28
CA ASP A 66 0.21 10.54 -16.06
C ASP A 66 1.26 9.55 -15.56
N PHE A 67 0.83 8.54 -14.79
CA PHE A 67 1.74 7.59 -14.16
C PHE A 67 1.10 6.22 -13.91
N ALA A 68 1.95 5.21 -13.76
CA ALA A 68 1.59 3.90 -13.25
C ALA A 68 2.40 3.58 -12.00
N VAL A 69 1.80 2.92 -11.01
CA VAL A 69 2.47 2.42 -9.81
C VAL A 69 2.26 0.93 -9.64
N THR A 70 3.23 0.25 -9.05
CA THR A 70 3.14 -1.18 -8.71
C THR A 70 4.03 -1.51 -7.54
N THR A 71 3.81 -2.66 -6.92
CA THR A 71 4.67 -3.26 -5.89
C THR A 71 5.31 -4.53 -6.42
N PRO A 72 6.63 -4.60 -6.56
CA PRO A 72 7.30 -5.84 -6.93
C PRO A 72 7.25 -6.85 -5.79
N ASP A 73 7.05 -8.12 -6.12
CA ASP A 73 7.01 -9.21 -5.14
C ASP A 73 8.40 -9.51 -4.57
N ASP A 74 9.43 -9.36 -5.40
CA ASP A 74 10.82 -9.63 -5.07
C ASP A 74 11.82 -8.72 -5.84
N ALA A 75 13.11 -8.87 -5.55
CA ALA A 75 14.17 -8.08 -6.18
C ALA A 75 14.30 -8.34 -7.69
N ARG A 76 14.09 -9.58 -8.15
CA ARG A 76 14.11 -9.95 -9.57
C ARG A 76 13.01 -9.24 -10.32
N ARG A 77 11.78 -9.28 -9.75
CA ARG A 77 10.64 -8.56 -10.33
C ARG A 77 10.87 -7.05 -10.38
N ALA A 78 11.54 -6.48 -9.38
CA ALA A 78 11.90 -5.08 -9.40
C ALA A 78 12.88 -4.74 -10.56
N GLU A 79 13.83 -5.61 -10.86
CA GLU A 79 14.73 -5.42 -12.02
C GLU A 79 13.97 -5.54 -13.36
N ASP A 80 13.08 -6.54 -13.50
CA ASP A 80 12.24 -6.68 -14.69
C ASP A 80 11.39 -5.42 -14.93
N LEU A 81 10.82 -4.84 -13.86
CA LEU A 81 10.04 -3.62 -13.93
C LEU A 81 10.86 -2.38 -14.36
N LYS A 82 12.14 -2.32 -14.00
CA LYS A 82 13.02 -1.23 -14.45
C LYS A 82 13.17 -1.22 -15.98
N THR A 83 13.17 -2.38 -16.63
CA THR A 83 13.23 -2.46 -18.11
C THR A 83 11.99 -1.87 -18.77
N LEU A 84 10.86 -1.82 -18.05
CA LEU A 84 9.58 -1.20 -18.46
C LEU A 84 9.47 0.27 -18.08
N GLY A 85 10.54 0.88 -17.55
CA GLY A 85 10.60 2.28 -17.19
C GLY A 85 10.17 2.61 -15.76
N PHE A 86 9.89 1.60 -14.92
CA PHE A 86 9.59 1.84 -13.51
C PHE A 86 10.85 2.21 -12.72
N LYS A 87 10.69 3.11 -11.76
CA LYS A 87 11.72 3.56 -10.82
C LYS A 87 11.34 3.27 -9.39
N SER A 88 12.28 2.80 -8.57
CA SER A 88 12.07 2.54 -7.13
C SER A 88 12.10 3.86 -6.35
N GLN A 89 11.01 4.60 -6.34
CA GLN A 89 10.92 5.92 -5.73
C GLN A 89 9.97 5.99 -4.52
N LEU A 90 9.34 4.87 -4.15
CA LEU A 90 8.33 4.80 -3.09
C LEU A 90 8.73 3.75 -2.03
N PRO A 91 9.88 3.95 -1.33
CA PRO A 91 10.36 3.00 -0.33
C PRO A 91 9.55 3.06 0.96
N LEU A 92 9.64 1.97 1.74
CA LEU A 92 9.16 1.93 3.12
C LEU A 92 10.34 1.70 4.06
N ARG A 93 10.14 2.10 5.31
CA ARG A 93 10.98 1.79 6.44
C ARG A 93 10.28 0.77 7.33
N VAL A 94 10.91 -0.36 7.55
CA VAL A 94 10.40 -1.43 8.41
C VAL A 94 11.05 -1.30 9.78
N ILE A 95 10.24 -1.09 10.80
CA ILE A 95 10.68 -1.00 12.20
C ILE A 95 10.23 -2.26 12.91
N GLN A 96 11.11 -2.84 13.70
CA GLN A 96 10.80 -3.89 14.66
C GLN A 96 11.20 -3.40 16.04
N THR A 97 10.25 -3.32 16.96
CA THR A 97 10.49 -2.76 18.28
C THR A 97 9.66 -3.49 19.35
N PRO A 98 10.21 -3.71 20.55
CA PRO A 98 9.38 -4.09 21.67
C PRO A 98 8.44 -2.93 22.04
N ILE A 99 7.22 -3.26 22.39
CA ILE A 99 6.25 -2.28 22.87
C ILE A 99 6.38 -2.18 24.40
N ARG A 100 6.52 -0.99 24.93
CA ARG A 100 6.51 -0.79 26.40
C ARG A 100 5.11 -1.05 26.95
N ARG A 101 5.05 -1.59 28.16
CA ARG A 101 3.80 -1.78 28.87
C ARG A 101 3.32 -0.47 29.46
N ASP A 102 2.06 -0.14 29.27
CA ASP A 102 1.39 0.97 29.94
C ASP A 102 -0.09 0.62 30.16
N LEU A 103 -0.40 0.26 31.41
CA LEU A 103 -1.76 -0.15 31.82
C LEU A 103 -2.78 0.99 31.72
N PHE A 104 -2.35 2.23 31.56
CA PHE A 104 -3.21 3.42 31.43
C PHE A 104 -3.36 3.90 29.99
N ALA A 105 -2.66 3.25 29.03
CA ALA A 105 -2.79 3.59 27.63
C ALA A 105 -4.22 3.37 27.15
N GLN A 106 -4.88 4.44 26.69
CA GLN A 106 -6.26 4.40 26.22
C GLN A 106 -6.32 4.70 24.71
N ALA A 107 -7.08 3.88 24.01
CA ALA A 107 -7.42 4.09 22.60
C ALA A 107 -8.77 3.44 22.29
N ALA A 108 -9.43 3.90 21.22
CA ALA A 108 -10.59 3.24 20.65
C ALA A 108 -10.16 2.11 19.71
N PHE A 109 -10.96 1.05 19.68
CA PHE A 109 -10.75 -0.12 18.81
C PHE A 109 -11.92 -0.35 17.87
N ASP A 110 -12.65 0.72 17.58
CA ASP A 110 -13.77 0.69 16.64
C ASP A 110 -13.28 0.65 15.20
N SER A 111 -14.04 0.00 14.34
CA SER A 111 -13.76 0.02 12.91
C SER A 111 -13.85 1.45 12.36
N LEU A 112 -12.88 1.84 11.56
CA LEU A 112 -12.97 3.06 10.78
C LEU A 112 -13.78 2.81 9.51
N THR A 113 -14.71 3.71 9.21
CA THR A 113 -15.32 3.75 7.86
C THR A 113 -14.25 4.15 6.85
N VAL A 114 -14.40 3.70 5.61
CA VAL A 114 -13.44 4.03 4.53
C VAL A 114 -13.33 5.54 4.36
N HIS A 115 -14.43 6.26 4.39
CA HIS A 115 -14.43 7.73 4.33
C HIS A 115 -13.53 8.35 5.41
N LYS A 116 -13.71 7.97 6.68
CA LYS A 116 -12.85 8.45 7.79
C LYS A 116 -11.38 8.04 7.63
N LEU A 117 -11.12 6.86 7.10
CA LEU A 117 -9.75 6.41 6.83
C LEU A 117 -9.08 7.31 5.77
N LEU A 118 -9.76 7.56 4.65
CA LEU A 118 -9.25 8.41 3.57
C LEU A 118 -9.05 9.85 4.04
N GLU A 119 -9.99 10.41 4.81
CA GLU A 119 -9.88 11.72 5.43
C GLU A 119 -8.64 11.81 6.32
N ARG A 120 -8.46 10.86 7.25
CA ARG A 120 -7.29 10.81 8.14
C ARG A 120 -5.99 10.62 7.37
N ARG A 121 -5.97 9.76 6.35
CA ARG A 121 -4.81 9.62 5.48
C ARG A 121 -4.41 10.95 4.84
N HIS A 122 -5.38 11.70 4.34
CA HIS A 122 -5.11 13.00 3.71
C HIS A 122 -4.55 14.01 4.72
N ILE A 123 -5.03 13.99 5.97
CA ILE A 123 -4.50 14.87 7.04
C ILE A 123 -3.04 14.54 7.34
N TYR A 124 -2.70 13.26 7.54
CA TYR A 124 -1.34 12.84 7.91
C TYR A 124 -0.39 12.75 6.72
N GLN A 125 -0.91 12.49 5.53
CA GLN A 125 -0.15 12.26 4.31
C GLN A 125 -0.83 12.97 3.13
N PRO A 126 -0.67 14.30 3.00
CA PRO A 126 -1.28 15.08 1.91
C PRO A 126 -0.86 14.59 0.52
N GLY A 127 0.36 14.03 0.39
CA GLY A 127 0.88 13.40 -0.82
C GLY A 127 0.45 11.95 -1.01
N CYS A 128 -0.67 11.52 -0.44
CA CYS A 128 -1.13 10.14 -0.59
C CYS A 128 -1.53 9.83 -2.05
N ILE A 129 -0.97 8.74 -2.61
CA ILE A 129 -1.51 8.13 -3.83
C ILE A 129 -2.76 7.37 -3.41
N SER A 130 -3.93 7.91 -3.75
CA SER A 130 -5.22 7.44 -3.22
C SER A 130 -5.94 6.53 -4.20
N LEU A 131 -6.53 5.46 -3.65
CA LEU A 131 -7.54 4.64 -4.33
C LEU A 131 -8.89 5.37 -4.35
N PRO A 132 -9.75 5.09 -5.34
CA PRO A 132 -11.18 5.40 -5.25
C PRO A 132 -11.80 4.78 -3.99
N GLU A 133 -12.82 5.43 -3.43
CA GLU A 133 -13.47 4.99 -2.19
C GLU A 133 -14.01 3.56 -2.29
N GLU A 134 -14.57 3.18 -3.44
CA GLU A 134 -15.08 1.83 -3.71
C GLU A 134 -13.96 0.77 -3.64
N ALA A 135 -12.83 1.02 -4.28
CA ALA A 135 -11.67 0.11 -4.25
C ALA A 135 -11.07 0.00 -2.83
N MET A 136 -11.03 1.12 -2.11
CA MET A 136 -10.60 1.12 -0.71
C MET A 136 -11.59 0.36 0.18
N ASN A 137 -12.90 0.49 -0.05
CA ASN A 137 -13.94 -0.23 0.69
C ASN A 137 -13.82 -1.75 0.50
N GLU A 138 -13.60 -2.21 -0.73
CA GLU A 138 -13.33 -3.62 -1.01
C GLU A 138 -12.09 -4.10 -0.27
N THR A 139 -10.99 -3.34 -0.35
CA THR A 139 -9.74 -3.64 0.35
C THR A 139 -9.95 -3.76 1.86
N MET A 140 -10.60 -2.78 2.49
CA MET A 140 -10.87 -2.79 3.93
C MET A 140 -11.78 -3.94 4.34
N THR A 141 -12.80 -4.25 3.54
CA THR A 141 -13.70 -5.40 3.78
C THR A 141 -12.92 -6.70 3.81
N GLN A 142 -12.00 -6.91 2.87
CA GLN A 142 -11.15 -8.11 2.83
C GLN A 142 -10.20 -8.17 4.02
N LEU A 143 -9.62 -7.05 4.42
CA LEU A 143 -8.72 -6.97 5.57
C LEU A 143 -9.47 -7.26 6.88
N TYR A 144 -10.67 -6.70 7.08
CA TYR A 144 -11.49 -7.00 8.26
C TYR A 144 -11.88 -8.49 8.33
N ARG A 145 -12.23 -9.12 7.20
CA ARG A 145 -12.49 -10.56 7.15
C ARG A 145 -11.28 -11.41 7.55
N ARG A 146 -10.07 -10.90 7.36
CA ARG A 146 -8.80 -11.54 7.77
C ARG A 146 -8.38 -11.21 9.20
N GLY A 147 -9.19 -10.45 9.95
CA GLY A 147 -8.92 -10.09 11.34
C GLY A 147 -8.14 -8.80 11.55
N LEU A 148 -8.19 -7.87 10.58
CA LEU A 148 -7.62 -6.53 10.77
C LEU A 148 -8.25 -5.88 12.00
N THR A 149 -7.41 -5.32 12.85
CA THR A 149 -7.82 -4.50 13.99
C THR A 149 -7.40 -3.05 13.76
N VAL A 150 -8.28 -2.13 14.12
CA VAL A 150 -8.01 -0.70 14.14
C VAL A 150 -7.78 -0.27 15.58
N VAL A 151 -6.76 0.53 15.81
CA VAL A 151 -6.56 1.28 17.04
C VAL A 151 -6.55 2.76 16.70
N SER A 152 -7.25 3.60 17.46
CA SER A 152 -7.32 5.02 17.16
C SER A 152 -7.46 5.91 18.40
N THR A 153 -6.93 7.11 18.28
CA THR A 153 -7.11 8.24 19.21
C THR A 153 -7.51 9.47 18.39
N ARG A 154 -7.67 10.61 19.06
CA ARG A 154 -7.83 11.92 18.36
C ARG A 154 -6.57 12.29 17.57
N ARG A 155 -5.38 11.81 17.98
CA ARG A 155 -4.07 12.21 17.50
C ARG A 155 -3.33 11.13 16.71
N GLY A 156 -4.05 10.11 16.25
CA GLY A 156 -3.48 9.05 15.43
C GLY A 156 -4.37 7.84 15.24
N TYR A 157 -3.94 6.93 14.38
CA TYR A 157 -4.56 5.63 14.18
C TYR A 157 -3.55 4.60 13.68
N GLY A 158 -3.86 3.32 13.89
CA GLY A 158 -3.10 2.21 13.37
C GLY A 158 -4.00 1.10 12.85
N LEU A 159 -3.57 0.45 11.79
CA LEU A 159 -4.19 -0.72 11.18
C LEU A 159 -3.24 -1.90 11.34
N TYR A 160 -3.61 -2.93 12.07
CA TYR A 160 -2.71 -4.04 12.37
C TYR A 160 -3.37 -5.41 12.40
N PHE A 161 -2.55 -6.44 12.20
CA PHE A 161 -2.86 -7.83 12.51
C PHE A 161 -2.06 -8.30 13.72
N THR A 162 -2.64 -9.20 14.51
CA THR A 162 -1.91 -9.90 15.56
C THR A 162 -1.38 -11.23 15.03
N LYS A 163 -0.07 -11.46 15.13
CA LYS A 163 0.59 -12.70 14.72
C LYS A 163 1.51 -13.18 15.85
N GLY A 164 1.03 -14.14 16.63
CA GLY A 164 1.72 -14.57 17.86
C GLY A 164 1.93 -13.40 18.80
N ASP A 165 3.17 -13.18 19.25
CA ASP A 165 3.57 -12.08 20.14
C ASP A 165 3.92 -10.77 19.39
N THR A 166 3.51 -10.63 18.16
CA THR A 166 3.88 -9.46 17.33
C THR A 166 2.66 -8.83 16.68
N LEU A 167 2.51 -7.51 16.85
CA LEU A 167 1.56 -6.68 16.13
C LEU A 167 2.18 -6.25 14.78
N GLN A 168 1.55 -6.64 13.69
CA GLN A 168 1.99 -6.26 12.35
C GLN A 168 1.18 -5.06 11.87
N PHE A 169 1.72 -3.86 12.07
CA PHE A 169 1.09 -2.63 11.61
C PHE A 169 1.29 -2.47 10.10
N LEU A 170 0.19 -2.54 9.37
CA LEU A 170 0.15 -2.22 7.94
C LEU A 170 0.27 -0.71 7.73
N GLU A 171 -0.30 0.06 8.64
CA GLU A 171 -0.28 1.51 8.63
C GLU A 171 -0.31 2.03 10.07
N LEU A 172 0.49 3.05 10.35
CA LEU A 172 0.50 3.77 11.61
C LEU A 172 0.72 5.26 11.30
N GLN A 173 -0.23 6.09 11.71
CA GLN A 173 -0.20 7.53 11.54
C GLN A 173 -0.48 8.20 12.89
N ALA A 174 0.31 9.18 13.26
CA ALA A 174 0.12 9.95 14.48
C ALA A 174 0.80 11.32 14.35
N ASP A 175 0.41 12.26 15.21
CA ASP A 175 0.98 13.61 15.24
C ASP A 175 2.49 13.60 15.53
N ASN A 176 2.95 12.64 16.36
CA ASN A 176 4.35 12.46 16.76
C ASN A 176 4.57 11.06 17.35
N ASP A 177 5.83 10.75 17.67
CA ASP A 177 6.24 9.46 18.22
C ASP A 177 5.56 9.10 19.54
N HIS A 178 5.33 10.09 20.43
CA HIS A 178 4.64 9.86 21.69
C HIS A 178 3.18 9.39 21.45
N CYS A 179 2.48 10.02 20.51
CA CYS A 179 1.11 9.62 20.15
C CYS A 179 1.09 8.23 19.47
N ALA A 180 2.11 7.92 18.67
CA ALA A 180 2.27 6.59 18.08
C ALA A 180 2.54 5.53 19.16
N ASP A 181 3.41 5.81 20.12
CA ASP A 181 3.68 4.93 21.27
C ASP A 181 2.41 4.64 22.09
N GLN A 182 1.56 5.62 22.32
CA GLN A 182 0.26 5.43 23.00
C GLN A 182 -0.63 4.41 22.25
N LEU A 183 -0.67 4.48 20.91
CA LEU A 183 -1.41 3.52 20.09
C LEU A 183 -0.83 2.11 20.19
N LEU A 184 0.51 1.99 20.17
CA LEU A 184 1.22 0.71 20.32
C LEU A 184 0.95 0.10 21.70
N GLN A 185 1.05 0.89 22.76
CA GLN A 185 0.82 0.46 24.14
C GLN A 185 -0.62 0.00 24.35
N ALA A 186 -1.61 0.77 23.88
CA ALA A 186 -3.02 0.38 23.96
C ALA A 186 -3.29 -0.93 23.17
N ALA A 187 -2.69 -1.09 21.99
CA ALA A 187 -2.81 -2.32 21.21
C ALA A 187 -2.15 -3.51 21.91
N ARG A 188 -1.02 -3.31 22.59
CA ARG A 188 -0.40 -4.32 23.46
C ARG A 188 -1.30 -4.74 24.61
N GLU A 189 -1.86 -3.78 25.35
CA GLU A 189 -2.74 -4.10 26.51
C GLU A 189 -3.99 -4.86 26.07
N LYS A 190 -4.51 -4.57 24.88
CA LYS A 190 -5.64 -5.33 24.30
C LYS A 190 -5.31 -6.74 23.90
N THR A 191 -4.10 -7.00 23.37
CA THR A 191 -3.73 -8.26 22.70
C THR A 191 -2.77 -9.13 23.49
N GLY A 192 -2.00 -8.54 24.40
CA GLY A 192 -0.88 -9.17 25.09
C GLY A 192 0.42 -9.23 24.27
N ALA A 193 0.41 -8.87 23.00
CA ALA A 193 1.58 -8.94 22.13
C ALA A 193 2.65 -7.93 22.54
N ALA A 194 3.87 -8.39 22.80
CA ALA A 194 4.96 -7.56 23.33
C ALA A 194 5.79 -6.83 22.27
N ASN A 195 5.64 -7.19 21.00
CA ASN A 195 6.44 -6.67 19.88
C ASN A 195 5.58 -6.02 18.80
N ALA A 196 6.15 -5.07 18.09
CA ALA A 196 5.55 -4.49 16.89
C ALA A 196 6.50 -4.59 15.68
N ARG A 197 5.92 -4.90 14.51
CA ARG A 197 6.52 -4.68 13.21
C ARG A 197 5.70 -3.62 12.50
N ILE A 198 6.33 -2.48 12.20
CA ILE A 198 5.65 -1.28 11.70
C ILE A 198 6.20 -0.94 10.32
N LEU A 199 5.31 -0.65 9.38
CA LEU A 199 5.65 -0.18 8.04
C LEU A 199 5.37 1.32 7.97
N LEU A 200 6.40 2.12 7.81
CA LEU A 200 6.32 3.58 7.62
C LEU A 200 6.79 3.94 6.22
N ALA A 201 6.17 4.93 5.59
CA ALA A 201 6.75 5.54 4.41
C ALA A 201 8.00 6.36 4.80
N GLU A 202 8.95 6.48 3.90
CA GLU A 202 10.21 7.18 4.20
C GLU A 202 10.00 8.67 4.53
N ASN A 203 8.98 9.28 3.95
CA ASN A 203 8.59 10.67 4.16
C ASN A 203 7.69 10.90 5.37
N GLN A 204 7.38 9.88 6.18
CA GLN A 204 6.63 10.06 7.41
C GLN A 204 7.50 10.72 8.49
N THR A 205 6.87 11.60 9.28
CA THR A 205 7.52 12.33 10.37
C THR A 205 7.83 11.44 11.58
N LEU A 206 7.14 10.29 11.71
CA LEU A 206 7.38 9.34 12.80
C LEU A 206 8.76 8.67 12.66
N TYR A 207 9.55 8.72 13.73
CA TYR A 207 10.85 8.06 13.77
C TYR A 207 10.75 6.62 14.30
N LEU A 208 10.26 6.40 15.48
CA LEU A 208 10.06 5.12 16.19
C LEU A 208 11.28 4.16 16.14
N GLY A 209 12.45 4.66 15.81
CA GLY A 209 13.68 3.89 15.61
C GLY A 209 14.22 3.94 14.18
N SER A 210 15.49 3.58 13.98
CA SER A 210 16.18 3.65 12.69
C SER A 210 15.55 2.75 11.62
N GLY A 211 15.13 1.54 11.99
CA GLY A 211 14.51 0.60 11.08
C GLY A 211 15.39 0.17 9.91
N ARG A 212 14.81 -0.60 8.99
CA ARG A 212 15.45 -1.02 7.73
C ARG A 212 14.65 -0.49 6.55
N ARG A 213 15.32 0.25 5.65
CA ARG A 213 14.74 0.67 4.38
C ARG A 213 14.52 -0.55 3.48
N CYS A 214 13.35 -0.63 2.85
CA CYS A 214 13.04 -1.64 1.85
C CYS A 214 12.37 -1.01 0.63
N GLY A 215 12.63 -1.55 -0.55
CA GLY A 215 11.88 -1.23 -1.75
C GLY A 215 10.43 -1.69 -1.56
N TYR A 216 9.48 -0.80 -1.87
CA TYR A 216 8.05 -1.14 -1.80
C TYR A 216 7.36 -0.79 -3.10
N GLY A 217 7.21 0.48 -3.41
CA GLY A 217 6.52 0.93 -4.60
C GLY A 217 7.49 1.36 -5.70
N MET A 218 7.10 1.09 -6.92
CA MET A 218 7.76 1.57 -8.13
C MET A 218 6.79 2.39 -8.96
N ILE A 219 7.29 3.43 -9.62
CA ILE A 219 6.51 4.34 -10.45
C ILE A 219 7.10 4.42 -11.85
N ALA A 220 6.23 4.41 -12.87
CA ALA A 220 6.56 4.75 -14.25
C ALA A 220 5.75 5.98 -14.67
N PHE A 221 6.40 6.96 -15.29
CA PHE A 221 5.73 8.14 -15.84
C PHE A 221 5.26 7.85 -17.26
N LEU A 222 3.98 8.04 -17.53
CA LEU A 222 3.33 7.82 -18.83
C LEU A 222 3.25 9.12 -19.63
N SER A 223 3.38 10.25 -18.95
CA SER A 223 3.46 11.59 -19.50
C SER A 223 4.75 12.28 -19.03
N ARG A 224 4.76 13.61 -18.99
CA ARG A 224 5.90 14.39 -18.49
C ARG A 224 6.17 14.04 -17.00
N PRO A 225 7.42 13.70 -16.63
CA PRO A 225 7.77 13.42 -15.25
C PRO A 225 7.48 14.61 -14.32
N PHE A 226 7.05 14.29 -13.09
CA PHE A 226 6.77 15.24 -12.01
C PHE A 226 7.41 14.75 -10.69
N SER A 227 7.47 15.62 -9.69
CA SER A 227 8.04 15.26 -8.38
C SER A 227 7.13 14.32 -7.61
N VAL A 228 7.71 13.28 -7.03
CA VAL A 228 7.05 12.30 -6.14
C VAL A 228 7.75 12.22 -4.78
N THR A 229 8.52 13.26 -4.42
CA THR A 229 9.29 13.32 -3.17
C THR A 229 8.39 13.15 -1.94
N ASP A 230 7.19 13.75 -1.98
CA ASP A 230 6.22 13.70 -0.89
C ASP A 230 5.16 12.61 -1.09
N ALA A 231 5.33 11.74 -2.11
CA ALA A 231 4.35 10.73 -2.40
C ALA A 231 4.31 9.64 -1.30
N TYR A 232 3.13 9.45 -0.75
CA TYR A 232 2.82 8.35 0.17
C TYR A 232 2.07 7.25 -0.59
N PHE A 233 2.71 6.10 -0.75
CA PHE A 233 2.14 4.96 -1.46
C PHE A 233 1.98 3.78 -0.52
N ARG A 234 0.74 3.48 -0.13
CA ARG A 234 0.40 2.37 0.75
C ARG A 234 -0.98 1.82 0.41
N MET A 235 -1.03 0.69 -0.29
CA MET A 235 -2.28 0.08 -0.78
C MET A 235 -2.90 -0.95 0.18
N LEU A 236 -2.26 -1.22 1.31
CA LEU A 236 -2.71 -2.11 2.39
C LEU A 236 -2.84 -3.61 2.02
N LEU A 237 -2.43 -4.02 0.83
CA LEU A 237 -2.45 -5.41 0.37
C LEU A 237 -1.11 -6.08 0.53
#